data_a86137fffa7b794cf55428564999e6fb
#
_entry.id   a86137fffa7b794cf55428564999e6fb
#
_cell.length_a   1.000
_cell.length_b   1.000
_cell.length_c   1.000
_cell.angle_alpha   90.00
_cell.angle_beta   90.00
_cell.angle_gamma   90.00
#
_symmetry.space_group_name_H-M   'P 1'
#
loop_
_entity.id
_entity.type
_entity.pdbx_description
1 polymer ?
#
loop_
_entity_poly.entity_id
_entity_poly.type
_entity_poly.pdbx_seq_one_letter_code
_entity_poly.pdbx_strand_id
1 'polypeptide(L)'
;MPYVFEVRDVWPAVPAGMGLIRNRAIIALSKWLERRAYLGSSHIVPLSPGMETLVRATIGERRPVTVIPNCADLEPPGPGDTTAVRCRRGWNDRCVLVHTGALGRINGLDAVIRAADVLRDERAALFVLVGEGRERASLEEEVARRGLSNVAFTGTLPKRQMPELLAAADVCLVTMAPFAVLEHNSANKFFDALAAGKPVVLNYSGWQRQVLESAGAGFGCTQGDESEFVARLGELIRSPELRRKMGHNARRLAEARFSRQDGYQKFEAVLRSVVGGGRRPDR
;
A
#
# COMPACT_ATOMS: atom_id res chain seq x y z
N MET A 1 18.68 7.41 -27.62
CA MET A 1 17.26 7.04 -27.68
C MET A 1 16.56 7.63 -26.46
N PRO A 2 15.43 8.34 -26.57
CA PRO A 2 14.70 8.86 -25.43
C PRO A 2 14.08 7.71 -24.62
N TYR A 3 13.98 7.87 -23.29
CA TYR A 3 13.30 6.91 -22.42
C TYR A 3 12.58 7.63 -21.27
N VAL A 4 11.53 6.98 -20.75
CA VAL A 4 10.81 7.38 -19.54
C VAL A 4 11.32 6.55 -18.38
N PHE A 5 11.62 7.19 -17.25
CA PHE A 5 12.07 6.51 -16.04
C PHE A 5 10.92 6.45 -15.02
N GLU A 6 10.39 5.27 -14.76
CA GLU A 6 9.37 5.05 -13.74
C GLU A 6 10.05 4.77 -12.38
N VAL A 7 9.74 5.60 -11.38
CA VAL A 7 10.26 5.45 -10.01
C VAL A 7 9.24 4.67 -9.18
N ARG A 8 9.45 3.36 -9.08
CA ARG A 8 8.54 2.47 -8.33
C ARG A 8 8.89 2.37 -6.86
N ASP A 9 10.17 2.50 -6.54
CA ASP A 9 10.72 2.50 -5.19
C ASP A 9 11.78 3.59 -5.08
N VAL A 10 11.90 4.24 -3.92
CA VAL A 10 12.89 5.29 -3.70
C VAL A 10 14.21 4.65 -3.28
N TRP A 11 14.95 4.20 -4.25
CA TRP A 11 16.31 3.71 -4.09
C TRP A 11 17.31 4.85 -4.31
N PRO A 12 18.35 5.04 -3.45
CA PRO A 12 18.74 4.24 -2.30
C PRO A 12 18.13 4.74 -0.97
N ALA A 13 17.20 5.70 -0.98
CA ALA A 13 16.72 6.35 0.25
C ALA A 13 16.05 5.34 1.20
N VAL A 14 15.24 4.41 0.69
CA VAL A 14 14.56 3.40 1.53
C VAL A 14 15.55 2.48 2.22
N PRO A 15 16.44 1.72 1.55
CA PRO A 15 17.36 0.84 2.25
C PRO A 15 18.38 1.57 3.12
N ALA A 16 18.76 2.79 2.78
CA ALA A 16 19.62 3.63 3.63
C ALA A 16 18.85 4.13 4.87
N GLY A 17 17.62 4.64 4.69
CA GLY A 17 16.77 5.12 5.78
C GLY A 17 16.37 4.00 6.77
N MET A 18 16.22 2.77 6.30
CA MET A 18 15.99 1.60 7.14
C MET A 18 17.27 1.03 7.78
N GLY A 19 18.44 1.60 7.51
CA GLY A 19 19.73 1.12 8.01
C GLY A 19 20.19 -0.22 7.44
N LEU A 20 19.61 -0.66 6.30
CA LEU A 20 20.02 -1.88 5.60
C LEU A 20 21.34 -1.69 4.86
N ILE A 21 21.60 -0.47 4.36
CA ILE A 21 22.88 -0.07 3.77
C ILE A 21 23.48 1.00 4.66
N ARG A 22 24.64 0.70 5.28
CA ARG A 22 25.35 1.61 6.19
C ARG A 22 26.65 2.16 5.60
N ASN A 23 27.18 1.51 4.59
CA ASN A 23 28.43 1.93 3.95
C ASN A 23 28.23 3.23 3.16
N ARG A 24 28.88 4.30 3.62
CA ARG A 24 28.76 5.65 3.03
C ARG A 24 29.18 5.70 1.57
N ALA A 25 30.19 4.92 1.17
CA ALA A 25 30.66 4.89 -0.21
C ALA A 25 29.62 4.22 -1.13
N ILE A 26 28.97 3.14 -0.67
CA ILE A 26 27.87 2.46 -1.41
C ILE A 26 26.70 3.42 -1.53
N ILE A 27 26.31 4.13 -0.47
CA ILE A 27 25.22 5.12 -0.50
C ILE A 27 25.55 6.25 -1.49
N ALA A 28 26.78 6.77 -1.46
CA ALA A 28 27.21 7.84 -2.37
C ALA A 28 27.19 7.40 -3.84
N LEU A 29 27.71 6.20 -4.12
CA LEU A 29 27.67 5.60 -5.47
C LEU A 29 26.22 5.39 -5.94
N SER A 30 25.36 4.87 -5.08
CA SER A 30 23.95 4.63 -5.41
C SER A 30 23.22 5.94 -5.71
N LYS A 31 23.44 7.00 -4.91
CA LYS A 31 22.90 8.34 -5.18
C LYS A 31 23.43 8.95 -6.49
N TRP A 32 24.70 8.70 -6.81
CA TRP A 32 25.26 9.15 -8.08
C TRP A 32 24.61 8.43 -9.27
N LEU A 33 24.42 7.11 -9.16
CA LEU A 33 23.72 6.30 -10.18
C LEU A 33 22.26 6.75 -10.36
N GLU A 34 21.53 6.92 -9.25
CA GLU A 34 20.16 7.46 -9.24
C GLU A 34 20.09 8.79 -9.99
N ARG A 35 20.93 9.74 -9.62
CA ARG A 35 20.97 11.05 -10.26
C ARG A 35 21.30 10.96 -11.75
N ARG A 36 22.22 10.06 -12.14
CA ARG A 36 22.58 9.82 -13.56
C ARG A 36 21.40 9.22 -14.32
N ALA A 37 20.66 8.28 -13.73
CA ALA A 37 19.48 7.67 -14.34
C ALA A 37 18.37 8.72 -14.54
N TYR A 38 18.08 9.55 -13.55
CA TYR A 38 17.10 10.62 -13.66
C TYR A 38 17.48 11.65 -14.72
N LEU A 39 18.72 12.15 -14.71
CA LEU A 39 19.19 13.15 -15.68
C LEU A 39 19.33 12.58 -17.10
N GLY A 40 19.54 11.28 -17.26
CA GLY A 40 19.57 10.62 -18.57
C GLY A 40 18.20 10.40 -19.19
N SER A 41 17.14 10.38 -18.37
CA SER A 41 15.77 10.16 -18.86
C SER A 41 15.21 11.41 -19.56
N SER A 42 14.22 11.21 -20.43
CA SER A 42 13.47 12.30 -21.05
C SER A 42 12.30 12.77 -20.19
N HIS A 43 11.77 11.89 -19.33
CA HIS A 43 10.67 12.14 -18.42
C HIS A 43 10.77 11.18 -17.24
N ILE A 44 10.32 11.61 -16.06
CA ILE A 44 10.31 10.79 -14.85
C ILE A 44 8.87 10.64 -14.35
N VAL A 45 8.49 9.41 -14.00
CA VAL A 45 7.16 9.08 -13.49
C VAL A 45 7.28 8.44 -12.10
N PRO A 46 7.20 9.23 -11.02
CA PRO A 46 7.08 8.70 -9.67
C PRO A 46 5.64 8.26 -9.37
N LEU A 47 5.50 7.30 -8.43
CA LEU A 47 4.20 6.74 -8.03
C LEU A 47 3.49 7.54 -6.95
N SER A 48 4.12 8.56 -6.39
CA SER A 48 3.52 9.38 -5.32
C SER A 48 4.07 10.82 -5.31
N PRO A 49 3.32 11.78 -4.74
CA PRO A 49 3.83 13.14 -4.53
C PRO A 49 5.08 13.16 -3.64
N GLY A 50 5.17 12.28 -2.65
CA GLY A 50 6.36 12.16 -1.81
C GLY A 50 7.59 11.69 -2.59
N MET A 51 7.41 10.73 -3.50
CA MET A 51 8.49 10.31 -4.42
C MET A 51 8.88 11.43 -5.37
N GLU A 52 7.93 12.22 -5.91
CA GLU A 52 8.23 13.41 -6.70
C GLU A 52 9.12 14.39 -5.94
N THR A 53 8.80 14.66 -4.67
CA THR A 53 9.61 15.55 -3.82
C THR A 53 11.06 15.05 -3.74
N LEU A 54 11.27 13.76 -3.55
CA LEU A 54 12.61 13.17 -3.48
C LEU A 54 13.35 13.19 -4.83
N VAL A 55 12.65 12.96 -5.93
CA VAL A 55 13.20 13.10 -7.30
C VAL A 55 13.65 14.54 -7.53
N ARG A 56 12.78 15.52 -7.23
CA ARG A 56 13.10 16.95 -7.40
C ARG A 56 14.22 17.40 -6.47
N ALA A 57 14.32 16.89 -5.26
CA ALA A 57 15.46 17.14 -4.37
C ALA A 57 16.79 16.65 -4.98
N THR A 58 16.75 15.60 -5.82
CA THR A 58 17.94 15.04 -6.47
C THR A 58 18.35 15.80 -7.74
N ILE A 59 17.38 16.26 -8.55
CA ILE A 59 17.66 16.83 -9.86
C ILE A 59 17.13 18.26 -10.09
N GLY A 60 16.31 18.82 -9.17
CA GLY A 60 15.59 20.08 -9.39
C GLY A 60 14.59 19.95 -10.56
N GLU A 61 14.44 21.03 -11.31
CA GLU A 61 13.52 21.11 -12.47
C GLU A 61 14.17 20.70 -13.81
N ARG A 62 15.28 19.95 -13.77
CA ARG A 62 16.06 19.61 -14.98
C ARG A 62 15.37 18.64 -15.90
N ARG A 63 14.37 17.92 -15.42
CA ARG A 63 13.56 16.98 -16.20
C ARG A 63 12.09 17.14 -15.85
N PRO A 64 11.18 16.94 -16.83
CA PRO A 64 9.76 16.88 -16.52
C PRO A 64 9.45 15.67 -15.64
N VAL A 65 8.57 15.90 -14.67
CA VAL A 65 8.13 14.88 -13.71
C VAL A 65 6.60 14.89 -13.70
N THR A 66 5.99 13.70 -13.79
CA THR A 66 4.54 13.53 -13.69
C THR A 66 4.22 12.39 -12.73
N VAL A 67 3.50 12.69 -11.66
CA VAL A 67 3.05 11.66 -10.71
C VAL A 67 1.93 10.83 -11.33
N ILE A 68 2.16 9.53 -11.43
CA ILE A 68 1.14 8.55 -11.85
C ILE A 68 1.11 7.44 -10.80
N PRO A 69 0.16 7.48 -9.86
CA PRO A 69 0.03 6.46 -8.84
C PRO A 69 -0.28 5.08 -9.42
N ASN A 70 -0.07 4.03 -8.63
CA ASN A 70 -0.60 2.72 -8.95
C ASN A 70 -2.13 2.79 -9.11
N CYS A 71 -2.67 1.90 -9.92
CA CYS A 71 -4.08 1.90 -10.27
C CYS A 71 -4.81 0.75 -9.57
N ALA A 72 -6.09 0.99 -9.31
CA ALA A 72 -7.03 -0.01 -8.83
C ALA A 72 -7.55 -0.85 -10.00
N ASP A 73 -7.69 -2.14 -9.80
CA ASP A 73 -8.43 -3.02 -10.70
C ASP A 73 -9.91 -2.97 -10.31
N LEU A 74 -10.69 -2.27 -11.13
CA LEU A 74 -12.10 -2.00 -10.85
C LEU A 74 -13.04 -3.09 -11.37
N GLU A 75 -12.51 -4.14 -11.98
CA GLU A 75 -13.34 -5.27 -12.36
C GLU A 75 -14.01 -5.85 -11.11
N PRO A 76 -15.32 -6.03 -11.12
CA PRO A 76 -15.99 -6.64 -9.99
C PRO A 76 -15.36 -8.02 -9.74
N PRO A 77 -15.20 -8.43 -8.48
CA PRO A 77 -14.90 -9.82 -8.22
C PRO A 77 -15.96 -10.64 -8.97
N GLY A 78 -15.53 -11.67 -9.71
CA GLY A 78 -16.45 -12.56 -10.40
C GLY A 78 -17.58 -13.00 -9.47
N PRO A 79 -18.62 -13.71 -9.91
CA PRO A 79 -19.82 -14.05 -9.14
C PRO A 79 -19.51 -14.99 -7.95
N GLY A 80 -18.41 -14.75 -7.25
CA GLY A 80 -18.02 -15.47 -6.04
C GLY A 80 -18.97 -15.14 -4.90
N ASP A 81 -19.58 -16.15 -4.33
CA ASP A 81 -20.36 -16.04 -3.12
C ASP A 81 -19.42 -15.73 -1.92
N THR A 82 -19.39 -14.47 -1.49
CA THR A 82 -18.60 -14.05 -0.32
C THR A 82 -18.97 -14.82 0.93
N THR A 83 -20.23 -15.24 1.06
CA THR A 83 -20.72 -16.07 2.18
C THR A 83 -20.06 -17.45 2.13
N ALA A 84 -19.96 -18.06 0.96
CA ALA A 84 -19.28 -19.35 0.81
C ALA A 84 -17.77 -19.24 1.12
N VAL A 85 -17.11 -18.14 0.74
CA VAL A 85 -15.70 -17.89 1.10
C VAL A 85 -15.56 -17.76 2.62
N ARG A 86 -16.41 -16.99 3.27
CA ARG A 86 -16.40 -16.81 4.73
C ARG A 86 -16.66 -18.13 5.45
N CYS A 87 -17.63 -18.92 4.99
CA CYS A 87 -17.94 -20.23 5.56
C CYS A 87 -16.75 -21.19 5.47
N ARG A 88 -16.16 -21.35 4.26
CA ARG A 88 -15.01 -22.22 4.05
C ARG A 88 -13.79 -21.85 4.92
N ARG A 89 -13.66 -20.57 5.28
CA ARG A 89 -12.54 -20.03 6.08
C ARG A 89 -12.88 -19.90 7.57
N GLY A 90 -14.09 -20.20 7.99
CA GLY A 90 -14.53 -20.05 9.39
C GLY A 90 -14.66 -18.59 9.82
N TRP A 91 -15.04 -17.67 8.91
CA TRP A 91 -15.09 -16.22 9.15
C TRP A 91 -16.50 -15.68 9.42
N ASN A 92 -17.53 -16.54 9.49
CA ASN A 92 -18.94 -16.15 9.44
C ASN A 92 -19.31 -15.04 10.44
N ASP A 93 -18.96 -15.21 11.72
CA ASP A 93 -19.33 -14.30 12.80
C ASP A 93 -18.17 -13.38 13.22
N ARG A 94 -17.18 -13.20 12.33
CA ARG A 94 -15.97 -12.44 12.64
C ARG A 94 -15.93 -11.14 11.83
N CYS A 95 -15.37 -10.09 12.44
CA CYS A 95 -14.88 -8.92 11.71
C CYS A 95 -13.45 -9.23 11.24
N VAL A 96 -13.30 -9.44 9.94
CA VAL A 96 -12.03 -9.88 9.32
C VAL A 96 -11.21 -8.67 8.89
N LEU A 97 -10.08 -8.46 9.56
CA LEU A 97 -9.10 -7.43 9.23
C LEU A 97 -7.95 -8.09 8.47
N VAL A 98 -7.82 -7.80 7.18
CA VAL A 98 -6.88 -8.51 6.31
C VAL A 98 -5.68 -7.65 5.93
N HIS A 99 -4.48 -8.20 6.08
CA HIS A 99 -3.27 -7.72 5.42
C HIS A 99 -2.92 -8.64 4.25
N THR A 100 -2.61 -8.07 3.09
CA THR A 100 -2.20 -8.82 1.91
C THR A 100 -0.82 -8.40 1.44
N GLY A 101 0.03 -9.37 1.09
CA GLY A 101 1.36 -9.11 0.54
C GLY A 101 2.50 -9.77 1.31
N ALA A 102 3.73 -9.31 1.06
CA ALA A 102 4.90 -9.89 1.67
C ALA A 102 4.91 -9.72 3.20
N LEU A 103 5.22 -10.80 3.92
CA LEU A 103 5.45 -10.79 5.37
C LEU A 103 6.93 -10.45 5.62
N GLY A 104 7.27 -9.18 5.42
CA GLY A 104 8.64 -8.69 5.53
C GLY A 104 8.76 -7.37 6.27
N ARG A 105 9.98 -7.03 6.68
CA ARG A 105 10.31 -5.92 7.56
C ARG A 105 9.72 -4.57 7.16
N ILE A 106 9.58 -4.31 5.86
CA ILE A 106 9.02 -3.05 5.35
C ILE A 106 7.56 -2.87 5.78
N ASN A 107 6.82 -3.97 5.93
CA ASN A 107 5.39 -3.93 6.24
C ASN A 107 5.09 -3.76 7.74
N GLY A 108 6.08 -3.90 8.65
CA GLY A 108 5.90 -3.63 10.08
C GLY A 108 4.73 -4.40 10.71
N LEU A 109 4.62 -5.70 10.40
CA LEU A 109 3.48 -6.53 10.81
C LEU A 109 3.45 -6.85 12.30
N ASP A 110 4.55 -6.63 12.99
CA ASP A 110 4.63 -6.65 14.45
C ASP A 110 3.63 -5.68 15.10
N ALA A 111 3.36 -4.52 14.48
CA ALA A 111 2.31 -3.60 14.93
C ALA A 111 0.91 -4.24 14.85
N VAL A 112 0.65 -5.06 13.82
CA VAL A 112 -0.62 -5.78 13.69
C VAL A 112 -0.77 -6.83 14.78
N ILE A 113 0.31 -7.57 15.09
CA ILE A 113 0.30 -8.57 16.18
C ILE A 113 0.08 -7.89 17.56
N ARG A 114 0.74 -6.74 17.82
CA ARG A 114 0.50 -5.99 19.05
C ARG A 114 -0.93 -5.45 19.14
N ALA A 115 -1.49 -4.96 18.03
CA ALA A 115 -2.89 -4.54 17.99
C ALA A 115 -3.86 -5.69 18.23
N ALA A 116 -3.59 -6.87 17.64
CA ALA A 116 -4.38 -8.07 17.86
C ALA A 116 -4.33 -8.53 19.33
N ASP A 117 -3.20 -8.33 20.01
CA ASP A 117 -3.03 -8.63 21.42
C ASP A 117 -3.90 -7.72 22.31
N VAL A 118 -3.86 -6.42 22.08
CA VAL A 118 -4.71 -5.44 22.80
C VAL A 118 -6.19 -5.70 22.56
N LEU A 119 -6.56 -6.10 21.34
CA LEU A 119 -7.94 -6.35 20.93
C LEU A 119 -8.36 -7.82 21.06
N ARG A 120 -7.66 -8.63 21.88
CA ARG A 120 -7.92 -10.07 22.04
C ARG A 120 -9.30 -10.37 22.60
N ASP A 121 -9.85 -9.48 23.44
CA ASP A 121 -11.15 -9.62 24.07
C ASP A 121 -12.31 -9.20 23.17
N GLU A 122 -12.03 -8.57 22.02
CA GLU A 122 -13.00 -8.29 20.97
C GLU A 122 -13.28 -9.61 20.20
N ARG A 123 -14.20 -10.43 20.71
CA ARG A 123 -14.47 -11.79 20.20
C ARG A 123 -14.76 -11.83 18.70
N ALA A 124 -15.31 -10.76 18.15
CA ALA A 124 -15.56 -10.64 16.71
C ALA A 124 -14.26 -10.43 15.89
N ALA A 125 -13.19 -9.92 16.46
CA ALA A 125 -11.99 -9.57 15.70
C ALA A 125 -11.22 -10.80 15.21
N LEU A 126 -10.85 -10.79 13.91
CA LEU A 126 -9.92 -11.76 13.31
C LEU A 126 -8.94 -11.04 12.40
N PHE A 127 -7.68 -11.09 12.76
CA PHE A 127 -6.58 -10.55 11.96
C PHE A 127 -6.05 -11.65 11.03
N VAL A 128 -6.07 -11.40 9.72
CA VAL A 128 -5.66 -12.39 8.72
C VAL A 128 -4.47 -11.86 7.92
N LEU A 129 -3.35 -12.55 8.03
CA LEU A 129 -2.13 -12.23 7.31
C LEU A 129 -1.98 -13.15 6.09
N VAL A 130 -2.11 -12.57 4.90
CA VAL A 130 -2.12 -13.27 3.62
C VAL A 130 -0.82 -13.00 2.88
N GLY A 131 0.00 -14.02 2.72
CA GLY A 131 1.27 -13.91 2.01
C GLY A 131 2.37 -14.74 2.65
N GLU A 132 3.58 -14.54 2.13
CA GLU A 132 4.81 -15.16 2.60
C GLU A 132 5.91 -14.11 2.78
N GLY A 133 6.96 -14.44 3.51
CA GLY A 133 8.09 -13.55 3.70
C GLY A 133 9.01 -13.98 4.83
N ARG A 134 10.13 -13.26 4.93
CA ARG A 134 11.20 -13.59 5.90
C ARG A 134 10.77 -13.50 7.36
N GLU A 135 9.74 -12.70 7.67
CA GLU A 135 9.27 -12.50 9.05
C GLU A 135 8.13 -13.45 9.44
N ARG A 136 7.65 -14.32 8.51
CA ARG A 136 6.53 -15.21 8.81
C ARG A 136 6.77 -16.05 10.05
N ALA A 137 7.88 -16.76 10.13
CA ALA A 137 8.18 -17.64 11.25
C ALA A 137 8.23 -16.88 12.59
N SER A 138 8.90 -15.72 12.62
CA SER A 138 8.99 -14.89 13.83
C SER A 138 7.63 -14.30 14.23
N LEU A 139 6.76 -13.98 13.29
CA LEU A 139 5.41 -13.50 13.58
C LEU A 139 4.53 -14.64 14.12
N GLU A 140 4.63 -15.86 13.57
CA GLU A 140 3.93 -17.05 14.08
C GLU A 140 4.39 -17.42 15.49
N GLU A 141 5.70 -17.37 15.77
CA GLU A 141 6.27 -17.56 17.12
C GLU A 141 5.74 -16.51 18.11
N GLU A 142 5.67 -15.24 17.70
CA GLU A 142 5.16 -14.17 18.55
C GLU A 142 3.66 -14.35 18.85
N VAL A 143 2.86 -14.75 17.86
CA VAL A 143 1.44 -15.10 18.05
C VAL A 143 1.27 -16.24 19.04
N ALA A 144 2.07 -17.32 18.90
CA ALA A 144 2.06 -18.46 19.81
C ALA A 144 2.49 -18.08 21.22
N ARG A 145 3.58 -17.29 21.35
CA ARG A 145 4.11 -16.82 22.64
C ARG A 145 3.09 -15.98 23.42
N ARG A 146 2.29 -15.15 22.70
CA ARG A 146 1.21 -14.34 23.30
C ARG A 146 -0.10 -15.11 23.51
N GLY A 147 -0.21 -16.33 22.98
CA GLY A 147 -1.43 -17.13 23.06
C GLY A 147 -2.62 -16.51 22.29
N LEU A 148 -2.37 -15.87 21.15
CA LEU A 148 -3.39 -15.19 20.37
C LEU A 148 -4.20 -16.18 19.51
N SER A 149 -5.51 -16.23 19.73
CA SER A 149 -6.46 -17.03 18.93
C SER A 149 -7.18 -16.21 17.85
N ASN A 150 -6.92 -14.90 17.79
CA ASN A 150 -7.54 -13.96 16.87
C ASN A 150 -6.62 -13.55 15.71
N VAL A 151 -5.53 -14.30 15.46
CA VAL A 151 -4.61 -14.09 14.35
C VAL A 151 -4.51 -15.37 13.52
N ALA A 152 -4.59 -15.25 12.21
CA ALA A 152 -4.48 -16.36 11.27
C ALA A 152 -3.51 -16.03 10.11
N PHE A 153 -2.71 -17.01 9.73
CA PHE A 153 -1.82 -16.96 8.56
C PHE A 153 -2.35 -17.88 7.47
N THR A 154 -2.47 -17.39 6.24
CA THR A 154 -3.02 -18.19 5.13
C THR A 154 -1.98 -18.68 4.13
N GLY A 155 -0.75 -18.15 4.21
CA GLY A 155 0.25 -18.34 3.17
C GLY A 155 -0.09 -17.56 1.89
N THR A 156 0.64 -17.85 0.81
CA THR A 156 0.45 -17.21 -0.49
C THR A 156 -0.83 -17.73 -1.16
N LEU A 157 -1.63 -16.82 -1.66
CA LEU A 157 -2.80 -17.14 -2.48
C LEU A 157 -2.56 -16.76 -3.95
N PRO A 158 -3.09 -17.55 -4.90
CA PRO A 158 -3.07 -17.17 -6.31
C PRO A 158 -3.74 -15.82 -6.55
N LYS A 159 -3.18 -14.98 -7.43
CA LYS A 159 -3.71 -13.64 -7.72
C LYS A 159 -5.21 -13.64 -8.04
N ARG A 160 -5.70 -14.66 -8.76
CA ARG A 160 -7.13 -14.82 -9.10
C ARG A 160 -8.06 -14.97 -7.90
N GLN A 161 -7.54 -15.37 -6.73
CA GLN A 161 -8.32 -15.51 -5.50
C GLN A 161 -8.34 -14.25 -4.64
N MET A 162 -7.49 -13.27 -4.94
CA MET A 162 -7.40 -12.04 -4.15
C MET A 162 -8.68 -11.21 -4.17
N PRO A 163 -9.38 -11.02 -5.32
CA PRO A 163 -10.64 -10.28 -5.34
C PRO A 163 -11.71 -10.89 -4.44
N GLU A 164 -11.86 -12.23 -4.46
CA GLU A 164 -12.81 -12.94 -3.59
C GLU A 164 -12.44 -12.82 -2.11
N LEU A 165 -11.15 -12.93 -1.79
CA LEU A 165 -10.65 -12.77 -0.43
C LEU A 165 -10.95 -11.37 0.10
N LEU A 166 -10.60 -10.33 -0.67
CA LEU A 166 -10.83 -8.95 -0.29
C LEU A 166 -12.33 -8.65 -0.18
N ALA A 167 -13.16 -9.21 -1.07
CA ALA A 167 -14.61 -9.09 -0.98
C ALA A 167 -15.17 -9.70 0.32
N ALA A 168 -14.59 -10.81 0.79
CA ALA A 168 -14.98 -11.48 2.02
C ALA A 168 -14.43 -10.83 3.31
N ALA A 169 -13.42 -9.97 3.21
CA ALA A 169 -12.88 -9.20 4.35
C ALA A 169 -13.80 -8.04 4.74
N ASP A 170 -13.63 -7.53 5.95
CA ASP A 170 -14.36 -6.36 6.48
C ASP A 170 -13.52 -5.09 6.48
N VAL A 171 -12.22 -5.21 6.74
CA VAL A 171 -11.26 -4.10 6.81
C VAL A 171 -9.95 -4.53 6.16
N CYS A 172 -9.30 -3.64 5.41
CA CYS A 172 -7.98 -3.87 4.86
C CYS A 172 -6.91 -3.10 5.64
N LEU A 173 -5.84 -3.80 6.00
CA LEU A 173 -4.69 -3.24 6.71
C LEU A 173 -3.56 -2.96 5.72
N VAL A 174 -3.13 -1.72 5.64
CA VAL A 174 -1.96 -1.32 4.88
C VAL A 174 -0.95 -0.75 5.86
N THR A 175 -0.01 -1.58 6.27
CA THR A 175 0.96 -1.23 7.31
C THR A 175 2.36 -1.09 6.77
N MET A 176 3.17 -0.29 7.45
CA MET A 176 4.58 -0.07 7.19
C MET A 176 5.37 -0.01 8.50
N ALA A 177 6.63 -0.39 8.43
CA ALA A 177 7.57 -0.20 9.54
C ALA A 177 7.77 1.31 9.83
N PRO A 178 8.10 1.70 11.08
CA PRO A 178 8.15 3.10 11.50
C PRO A 178 9.40 3.83 11.00
N PHE A 179 9.60 3.88 9.67
CA PHE A 179 10.65 4.65 9.02
C PHE A 179 10.03 5.77 8.17
N ALA A 180 10.33 7.03 8.46
CA ALA A 180 9.74 8.20 7.80
C ALA A 180 9.84 8.15 6.25
N VAL A 181 10.89 7.54 5.70
CA VAL A 181 11.06 7.39 4.26
C VAL A 181 9.94 6.55 3.62
N LEU A 182 9.30 5.66 4.37
CA LEU A 182 8.22 4.80 3.86
C LEU A 182 6.88 5.54 3.69
N GLU A 183 6.71 6.71 4.30
CA GLU A 183 5.53 7.57 4.09
C GLU A 183 5.41 8.08 2.65
N HIS A 184 6.51 8.08 1.91
CA HIS A 184 6.54 8.43 0.48
C HIS A 184 6.08 7.28 -0.43
N ASN A 185 5.92 6.08 0.10
CA ASN A 185 5.63 4.88 -0.67
C ASN A 185 4.22 4.91 -1.30
N SER A 186 4.00 4.05 -2.31
CA SER A 186 2.73 3.87 -3.00
C SER A 186 2.36 2.38 -2.97
N ALA A 187 1.84 1.91 -1.83
CA ALA A 187 1.54 0.50 -1.61
C ALA A 187 0.41 0.00 -2.51
N ASN A 188 0.66 -1.03 -3.35
CA ASN A 188 -0.34 -1.62 -4.25
C ASN A 188 -1.61 -2.09 -3.53
N LYS A 189 -1.44 -2.72 -2.35
CA LYS A 189 -2.55 -3.22 -1.53
C LYS A 189 -3.56 -2.14 -1.12
N PHE A 190 -3.15 -0.87 -1.08
CA PHE A 190 -4.05 0.26 -0.84
C PHE A 190 -5.08 0.38 -1.97
N PHE A 191 -4.64 0.33 -3.21
CA PHE A 191 -5.53 0.44 -4.38
C PHE A 191 -6.43 -0.78 -4.53
N ASP A 192 -5.90 -1.98 -4.25
CA ASP A 192 -6.68 -3.22 -4.25
C ASP A 192 -7.80 -3.17 -3.21
N ALA A 193 -7.51 -2.66 -2.00
CA ALA A 193 -8.49 -2.48 -0.94
C ALA A 193 -9.59 -1.47 -1.32
N LEU A 194 -9.21 -0.33 -1.89
CA LEU A 194 -10.16 0.67 -2.39
C LEU A 194 -11.06 0.09 -3.50
N ALA A 195 -10.48 -0.65 -4.46
CA ALA A 195 -11.22 -1.32 -5.53
C ALA A 195 -12.22 -2.35 -5.00
N ALA A 196 -11.84 -3.07 -3.95
CA ALA A 196 -12.72 -4.03 -3.27
C ALA A 196 -13.84 -3.36 -2.43
N GLY A 197 -13.84 -2.03 -2.34
CA GLY A 197 -14.82 -1.28 -1.54
C GLY A 197 -14.68 -1.55 -0.04
N LYS A 198 -13.46 -1.70 0.45
CA LYS A 198 -13.20 -1.97 1.87
C LYS A 198 -12.60 -0.75 2.56
N PRO A 199 -13.02 -0.45 3.81
CA PRO A 199 -12.33 0.55 4.60
C PRO A 199 -10.87 0.16 4.80
N VAL A 200 -9.98 1.15 4.72
CA VAL A 200 -8.54 0.94 4.87
C VAL A 200 -8.07 1.56 6.18
N VAL A 201 -7.19 0.86 6.88
CA VAL A 201 -6.46 1.43 8.01
C VAL A 201 -4.96 1.42 7.72
N LEU A 202 -4.35 2.61 7.82
CA LEU A 202 -2.92 2.83 7.65
C LEU A 202 -2.30 3.08 9.03
N ASN A 203 -1.18 2.43 9.34
CA ASN A 203 -0.40 2.72 10.56
C ASN A 203 0.69 3.78 10.32
N TYR A 204 0.55 4.58 9.28
CA TYR A 204 1.52 5.59 8.86
C TYR A 204 0.83 6.83 8.29
N SER A 205 1.57 7.93 8.24
CA SER A 205 1.18 9.21 7.65
C SER A 205 1.49 9.27 6.15
N GLY A 206 1.42 10.46 5.57
CA GLY A 206 1.78 10.71 4.17
C GLY A 206 0.57 10.86 3.26
N TRP A 207 0.81 10.82 1.94
CA TRP A 207 -0.17 11.16 0.92
C TRP A 207 -1.37 10.20 0.88
N GLN A 208 -1.15 8.90 1.15
CA GLN A 208 -2.23 7.91 1.16
C GLN A 208 -3.21 8.17 2.31
N ARG A 209 -2.70 8.58 3.50
CA ARG A 209 -3.54 9.02 4.62
C ARG A 209 -4.41 10.21 4.21
N GLN A 210 -3.81 11.26 3.63
CA GLN A 210 -4.52 12.47 3.23
C GLN A 210 -5.66 12.16 2.24
N VAL A 211 -5.38 11.33 1.24
CA VAL A 211 -6.37 10.91 0.24
C VAL A 211 -7.48 10.07 0.86
N LEU A 212 -7.12 9.14 1.72
CA LEU A 212 -8.05 8.23 2.39
C LEU A 212 -9.02 8.98 3.31
N GLU A 213 -8.49 9.83 4.18
CA GLU A 213 -9.28 10.60 5.15
C GLU A 213 -10.14 11.66 4.47
N SER A 214 -9.63 12.38 3.46
CA SER A 214 -10.41 13.36 2.70
C SER A 214 -11.61 12.74 2.00
N ALA A 215 -11.53 11.48 1.62
CA ALA A 215 -12.64 10.74 1.02
C ALA A 215 -13.56 10.07 2.06
N GLY A 216 -13.18 10.05 3.35
CA GLY A 216 -13.88 9.29 4.38
C GLY A 216 -13.89 7.77 4.09
N ALA A 217 -12.80 7.26 3.53
CA ALA A 217 -12.68 5.87 3.06
C ALA A 217 -11.93 4.96 4.05
N GLY A 218 -11.50 5.51 5.19
CA GLY A 218 -10.76 4.80 6.21
C GLY A 218 -10.02 5.74 7.14
N PHE A 219 -9.03 5.21 7.85
CA PHE A 219 -8.21 5.94 8.81
C PHE A 219 -6.73 5.82 8.49
N GLY A 220 -6.00 6.92 8.64
CA GLY A 220 -4.56 6.91 8.76
C GLY A 220 -4.14 7.24 10.18
N CYS A 221 -3.09 6.59 10.67
CA CYS A 221 -2.57 6.85 12.00
C CYS A 221 -1.21 7.56 11.90
N THR A 222 -0.83 8.21 12.97
CA THR A 222 0.52 8.76 13.10
C THR A 222 1.51 7.60 13.15
N GLN A 223 2.59 7.69 12.39
CA GLN A 223 3.56 6.62 12.31
C GLN A 223 4.17 6.32 13.71
N GLY A 224 4.07 5.07 14.14
CA GLY A 224 4.52 4.62 15.46
C GLY A 224 3.53 4.86 16.60
N ASP A 225 2.39 5.51 16.38
CA ASP A 225 1.33 5.64 17.37
C ASP A 225 0.43 4.39 17.36
N GLU A 226 0.82 3.43 18.20
CA GLU A 226 0.08 2.17 18.36
C GLU A 226 -1.29 2.38 19.01
N SER A 227 -1.41 3.37 19.89
CA SER A 227 -2.67 3.67 20.58
C SER A 227 -3.73 4.18 19.60
N GLU A 228 -3.34 5.10 18.71
CA GLU A 228 -4.21 5.58 17.63
C GLU A 228 -4.62 4.42 16.71
N PHE A 229 -3.66 3.59 16.31
CA PHE A 229 -3.92 2.45 15.43
C PHE A 229 -4.91 1.47 16.04
N VAL A 230 -4.71 1.06 17.30
CA VAL A 230 -5.63 0.18 18.04
C VAL A 230 -7.02 0.80 18.18
N ALA A 231 -7.10 2.09 18.52
CA ALA A 231 -8.38 2.79 18.68
C ALA A 231 -9.20 2.78 17.37
N ARG A 232 -8.56 3.06 16.22
CA ARG A 232 -9.22 3.05 14.89
C ARG A 232 -9.65 1.64 14.47
N LEU A 233 -8.85 0.61 14.78
CA LEU A 233 -9.25 -0.78 14.53
C LEU A 233 -10.46 -1.16 15.39
N GLY A 234 -10.46 -0.84 16.69
CA GLY A 234 -11.56 -1.10 17.60
C GLY A 234 -12.86 -0.40 17.17
N GLU A 235 -12.78 0.85 16.68
CA GLU A 235 -13.93 1.58 16.13
C GLU A 235 -14.56 0.83 14.96
N LEU A 236 -13.75 0.36 14.01
CA LEU A 236 -14.24 -0.41 12.87
C LEU A 236 -14.75 -1.81 13.25
N ILE A 237 -14.12 -2.49 14.21
CA ILE A 237 -14.59 -3.81 14.67
C ILE A 237 -16.00 -3.70 15.23
N ARG A 238 -16.26 -2.67 16.06
CA ARG A 238 -17.54 -2.48 16.74
C ARG A 238 -18.65 -1.87 15.88
N SER A 239 -18.34 -1.24 14.72
CA SER A 239 -19.32 -0.53 13.89
C SER A 239 -19.43 -1.08 12.46
N PRO A 240 -20.35 -2.02 12.21
CA PRO A 240 -20.64 -2.49 10.84
C PRO A 240 -21.14 -1.37 9.92
N GLU A 241 -21.86 -0.39 10.46
CA GLU A 241 -22.35 0.76 9.70
C GLU A 241 -21.20 1.64 9.20
N LEU A 242 -20.23 1.92 10.07
CA LEU A 242 -19.04 2.69 9.69
C LEU A 242 -18.24 1.95 8.61
N ARG A 243 -18.06 0.63 8.74
CA ARG A 243 -17.41 -0.17 7.71
C ARG A 243 -18.11 -0.08 6.36
N ARG A 244 -19.44 -0.17 6.32
CA ARG A 244 -20.23 -0.04 5.07
C ARG A 244 -20.07 1.34 4.46
N LYS A 245 -20.20 2.41 5.26
CA LYS A 245 -20.04 3.79 4.79
C LYS A 245 -18.64 4.04 4.21
N MET A 246 -17.59 3.68 4.94
CA MET A 246 -16.22 3.86 4.50
C MET A 246 -15.88 2.98 3.28
N GLY A 247 -16.40 1.76 3.23
CA GLY A 247 -16.21 0.87 2.08
C GLY A 247 -16.84 1.42 0.80
N HIS A 248 -18.04 2.00 0.89
CA HIS A 248 -18.67 2.69 -0.24
C HIS A 248 -17.82 3.88 -0.71
N ASN A 249 -17.30 4.68 0.21
CA ASN A 249 -16.43 5.80 -0.10
C ASN A 249 -15.10 5.34 -0.72
N ALA A 250 -14.54 4.22 -0.24
CA ALA A 250 -13.31 3.63 -0.79
C ALA A 250 -13.50 3.24 -2.26
N ARG A 251 -14.61 2.59 -2.60
CA ARG A 251 -14.93 2.23 -3.98
C ARG A 251 -15.08 3.47 -4.87
N ARG A 252 -15.81 4.48 -4.43
CA ARG A 252 -15.95 5.75 -5.16
C ARG A 252 -14.63 6.46 -5.36
N LEU A 253 -13.75 6.45 -4.35
CA LEU A 253 -12.41 7.01 -4.46
C LEU A 253 -11.58 6.29 -5.52
N ALA A 254 -11.62 4.96 -5.55
CA ALA A 254 -10.93 4.15 -6.56
C ALA A 254 -11.42 4.50 -7.99
N GLU A 255 -12.74 4.55 -8.17
CA GLU A 255 -13.37 4.87 -9.46
C GLU A 255 -13.03 6.29 -9.94
N ALA A 256 -13.05 7.27 -9.04
CA ALA A 256 -12.86 8.68 -9.39
C ALA A 256 -11.39 9.07 -9.63
N ARG A 257 -10.41 8.37 -9.03
CA ARG A 257 -9.01 8.85 -9.02
C ARG A 257 -7.96 7.82 -9.38
N PHE A 258 -8.27 6.54 -9.30
CA PHE A 258 -7.28 5.47 -9.39
C PHE A 258 -7.67 4.38 -10.38
N SER A 259 -8.54 4.67 -11.34
CA SER A 259 -8.88 3.70 -12.39
C SER A 259 -7.67 3.39 -13.26
N ARG A 260 -7.58 2.15 -13.73
CA ARG A 260 -6.53 1.74 -14.69
C ARG A 260 -6.58 2.55 -15.97
N GLN A 261 -7.78 2.90 -16.43
CA GLN A 261 -7.99 3.72 -17.62
C GLN A 261 -7.35 5.12 -17.47
N ASP A 262 -7.55 5.74 -16.30
CA ASP A 262 -6.98 7.06 -15.98
C ASP A 262 -5.44 7.01 -15.93
N GLY A 263 -4.91 5.94 -15.33
CA GLY A 263 -3.47 5.69 -15.31
C GLY A 263 -2.87 5.53 -16.71
N TYR A 264 -3.54 4.76 -17.56
CA TYR A 264 -3.10 4.58 -18.96
C TYR A 264 -3.11 5.88 -19.75
N GLN A 265 -4.16 6.67 -19.63
CA GLN A 265 -4.24 7.96 -20.34
C GLN A 265 -3.12 8.91 -19.93
N LYS A 266 -2.84 9.01 -18.63
CA LYS A 266 -1.73 9.83 -18.12
C LYS A 266 -0.38 9.33 -18.63
N PHE A 267 -0.17 8.01 -18.58
CA PHE A 267 1.11 7.43 -19.04
C PHE A 267 1.28 7.55 -20.55
N GLU A 268 0.22 7.37 -21.33
CA GLU A 268 0.23 7.58 -22.77
C GLU A 268 0.57 9.04 -23.12
N ALA A 269 0.00 10.01 -22.40
CA ALA A 269 0.31 11.42 -22.59
C ALA A 269 1.82 11.70 -22.37
N VAL A 270 2.41 11.10 -21.32
CA VAL A 270 3.85 11.17 -21.09
C VAL A 270 4.64 10.58 -22.25
N LEU A 271 4.29 9.39 -22.72
CA LEU A 271 4.99 8.75 -23.84
C LEU A 271 4.90 9.59 -25.13
N ARG A 272 3.71 10.13 -25.44
CA ARG A 272 3.50 11.00 -26.61
C ARG A 272 4.35 12.27 -26.53
N SER A 273 4.48 12.88 -25.35
CA SER A 273 5.31 14.06 -25.13
C SER A 273 6.80 13.79 -25.40
N VAL A 274 7.28 12.61 -25.03
CA VAL A 274 8.68 12.19 -25.22
C VAL A 274 8.98 11.87 -26.68
N VAL A 275 8.06 11.21 -27.39
CA VAL A 275 8.22 10.87 -28.81
C VAL A 275 8.05 12.10 -29.68
N GLY A 276 7.05 12.96 -29.39
CA GLY A 276 6.78 14.19 -30.15
C GLY A 276 7.88 15.25 -30.02
N GLY A 277 8.49 15.35 -28.81
CA GLY A 277 9.60 16.28 -28.57
C GLY A 277 10.92 15.90 -29.26
N GLY A 278 11.03 14.66 -29.78
CA GLY A 278 12.20 14.18 -30.51
C GLY A 278 12.27 14.58 -31.99
N ARG A 279 11.20 15.11 -32.54
CA ARG A 279 11.23 15.72 -33.89
C ARG A 279 11.74 17.15 -33.77
N ARG A 280 13.07 17.34 -33.82
CA ARG A 280 13.61 18.64 -34.22
C ARG A 280 13.12 18.91 -35.65
N PRO A 281 12.58 20.10 -35.96
CA PRO A 281 12.42 20.48 -37.35
C PRO A 281 13.81 20.47 -37.99
N ASP A 282 13.92 19.74 -39.09
CA ASP A 282 15.10 19.76 -39.95
C ASP A 282 15.45 21.21 -40.26
N ARG A 283 16.68 21.60 -39.93
CA ARG A 283 17.31 22.78 -40.47
C ARG A 283 18.24 22.38 -41.62
#